data_2ba6930784256bc8a67b2d6ee5b36711
#
_entry.id   2ba6930784256bc8a67b2d6ee5b36711
#
_cell.length_a   1.000
_cell.length_b   1.000
_cell.length_c   1.000
_cell.angle_alpha   90.00
_cell.angle_beta   90.00
_cell.angle_gamma   90.00
#
_symmetry.space_group_name_H-M   'P 1'
#
loop_
_entity.id
_entity.type
_entity.pdbx_description
1 polymer ?
#
loop_
_entity_poly.entity_id
_entity_poly.type
_entity_poly.pdbx_seq_one_letter_code
_entity_poly.pdbx_strand_id
1 'polypeptide(L)'
;MNIFKTRTYIQYKTFVKSVLIPYKYRPNRYKNSFLTHTPLEVYKPNKSQPVDRVIYCFWTDDNPMSENRKKCLKSMTENCGVTIKLITPKEFPSYIIDDYPLHPAYQYLSSVHKADYLRCYFMHHYGGGYCDIKEMTHSWKKAFNKIDSSNSLFIGYREIGWYGAAFQNINDQSLAYDLKTYWRLLAGNCAYIFRPHTPFTEEWFNEVNKRLDAFYPLLKEHPATDPFGKENNYPIPWAYILGNIFHPLCLKYNKNIKFCKKIMPSFENYR
;
A
#
# COMPACT_ATOMS: atom_id res chain seq x y z
N MET A 1 24.60 -3.64 23.15
CA MET A 1 24.77 -4.10 21.73
C MET A 1 24.22 -3.02 20.81
N ASN A 2 25.00 -2.56 19.81
CA ASN A 2 24.63 -1.41 18.99
C ASN A 2 23.44 -1.79 18.07
N ILE A 3 22.35 -1.02 18.12
CA ILE A 3 21.10 -1.26 17.35
C ILE A 3 21.37 -1.41 15.84
N PHE A 4 22.32 -0.66 15.29
CA PHE A 4 22.72 -0.76 13.89
C PHE A 4 23.34 -2.13 13.54
N LYS A 5 24.21 -2.68 14.39
CA LYS A 5 24.80 -4.01 14.20
C LYS A 5 23.73 -5.10 14.23
N THR A 6 22.75 -4.98 15.14
CA THR A 6 21.63 -5.92 15.23
C THR A 6 20.73 -5.87 13.99
N ARG A 7 20.43 -4.66 13.51
CA ARG A 7 19.58 -4.47 12.30
C ARG A 7 20.23 -5.06 11.05
N THR A 8 21.54 -4.79 10.85
CA THR A 8 22.33 -5.32 9.74
C THR A 8 22.43 -6.86 9.80
N TYR A 9 22.64 -7.42 11.00
CA TYR A 9 22.67 -8.87 11.19
C TYR A 9 21.34 -9.54 10.81
N ILE A 10 20.21 -8.99 11.28
CA ILE A 10 18.89 -9.52 10.94
C ILE A 10 18.62 -9.39 9.42
N GLN A 11 19.01 -8.26 8.81
CA GLN A 11 18.89 -8.05 7.37
C GLN A 11 19.65 -9.14 6.60
N TYR A 12 20.89 -9.41 6.97
CA TYR A 12 21.70 -10.47 6.36
C TYR A 12 21.09 -11.85 6.58
N LYS A 13 20.72 -12.19 7.81
CA LYS A 13 20.12 -13.49 8.13
C LYS A 13 18.83 -13.76 7.37
N THR A 14 17.93 -12.78 7.29
CA THR A 14 16.67 -12.90 6.55
C THR A 14 16.91 -12.97 5.04
N PHE A 15 17.88 -12.21 4.52
CA PHE A 15 18.30 -12.27 3.13
C PHE A 15 18.79 -13.68 2.76
N VAL A 16 19.79 -14.20 3.47
CA VAL A 16 20.36 -15.55 3.23
C VAL A 16 19.26 -16.60 3.28
N LYS A 17 18.39 -16.56 4.30
CA LYS A 17 17.30 -17.52 4.43
C LYS A 17 16.31 -17.43 3.26
N SER A 18 15.96 -16.24 2.82
CA SER A 18 15.03 -16.05 1.69
C SER A 18 15.60 -16.54 0.35
N VAL A 19 16.92 -16.61 0.23
CA VAL A 19 17.61 -17.16 -0.95
C VAL A 19 17.70 -18.68 -0.88
N LEU A 20 18.08 -19.23 0.28
CA LEU A 20 18.25 -20.67 0.47
C LEU A 20 16.93 -21.44 0.52
N ILE A 21 15.86 -20.82 1.03
CA ILE A 21 14.54 -21.43 1.18
C ILE A 21 13.53 -20.58 0.39
N PRO A 22 13.25 -20.93 -0.87
CA PRO A 22 12.29 -20.20 -1.69
C PRO A 22 10.90 -20.18 -1.05
N TYR A 23 10.28 -19.01 -1.02
CA TYR A 23 8.94 -18.87 -0.49
C TYR A 23 7.90 -19.54 -1.40
N LYS A 24 7.01 -20.32 -0.78
CA LYS A 24 5.81 -20.87 -1.41
C LYS A 24 4.60 -20.55 -0.56
N TYR A 25 3.64 -19.84 -1.13
CA TYR A 25 2.38 -19.56 -0.44
C TYR A 25 1.63 -20.85 -0.14
N ARG A 26 1.17 -20.99 1.11
CA ARG A 26 0.38 -22.13 1.59
C ARG A 26 -0.73 -21.59 2.52
N PRO A 27 -2.00 -21.54 2.09
CA PRO A 27 -3.08 -20.98 2.88
C PRO A 27 -3.16 -21.58 4.29
N ASN A 28 -3.08 -22.92 4.39
CA ASN A 28 -3.16 -23.66 5.65
C ASN A 28 -2.04 -23.35 6.66
N ARG A 29 -1.00 -22.61 6.24
CA ARG A 29 0.09 -22.17 7.12
C ARG A 29 -0.33 -20.97 8.00
N TYR A 30 -1.30 -20.16 7.54
CA TYR A 30 -1.69 -18.90 8.15
C TYR A 30 -3.11 -18.97 8.74
N LYS A 31 -3.34 -19.96 9.61
CA LYS A 31 -4.66 -20.33 10.12
C LYS A 31 -5.40 -19.20 10.86
N ASN A 32 -4.64 -18.30 11.48
CA ASN A 32 -5.18 -17.18 12.26
C ASN A 32 -5.10 -15.84 11.49
N SER A 33 -5.07 -15.89 10.16
CA SER A 33 -5.04 -14.69 9.32
C SER A 33 -6.23 -14.66 8.36
N PHE A 34 -6.53 -13.47 7.83
CA PHE A 34 -7.58 -13.32 6.82
C PHE A 34 -7.27 -14.06 5.50
N LEU A 35 -6.01 -14.43 5.24
CA LEU A 35 -5.58 -15.13 4.03
C LEU A 35 -6.11 -16.57 3.89
N THR A 36 -6.60 -17.17 4.97
CA THR A 36 -7.07 -18.57 4.95
C THR A 36 -8.37 -18.76 4.20
N HIS A 37 -9.16 -17.71 4.06
CA HIS A 37 -10.55 -17.79 3.59
C HIS A 37 -10.71 -17.58 2.09
N THR A 38 -9.66 -17.18 1.39
CA THR A 38 -9.72 -16.84 -0.03
C THR A 38 -8.77 -17.72 -0.85
N PRO A 39 -9.27 -18.53 -1.79
CA PRO A 39 -8.41 -19.34 -2.67
C PRO A 39 -7.54 -18.43 -3.55
N LEU A 40 -6.42 -18.98 -4.03
CA LEU A 40 -5.58 -18.31 -4.99
C LEU A 40 -6.22 -18.41 -6.38
N GLU A 41 -6.82 -17.34 -6.85
CA GLU A 41 -7.40 -17.29 -8.19
C GLU A 41 -6.36 -17.07 -9.27
N VAL A 42 -6.57 -17.69 -10.43
CA VAL A 42 -5.74 -17.49 -11.62
C VAL A 42 -6.28 -16.27 -12.37
N TYR A 43 -5.63 -15.14 -12.14
CA TYR A 43 -5.97 -13.90 -12.82
C TYR A 43 -5.36 -13.84 -14.22
N LYS A 44 -6.19 -13.55 -15.23
CA LYS A 44 -5.78 -13.27 -16.60
C LYS A 44 -6.18 -11.85 -16.97
N PRO A 45 -5.23 -10.91 -17.07
CA PRO A 45 -5.56 -9.52 -17.40
C PRO A 45 -6.08 -9.39 -18.83
N ASN A 46 -7.04 -8.52 -19.04
CA ASN A 46 -7.39 -8.06 -20.37
C ASN A 46 -6.29 -7.12 -20.88
N LYS A 47 -5.43 -7.61 -21.77
CA LYS A 47 -4.31 -6.84 -22.32
C LYS A 47 -4.71 -5.80 -23.35
N SER A 48 -5.95 -5.85 -23.87
CA SER A 48 -6.46 -4.82 -24.78
C SER A 48 -6.84 -3.52 -24.06
N GLN A 49 -6.93 -3.56 -22.73
CA GLN A 49 -7.20 -2.39 -21.89
C GLN A 49 -5.91 -2.01 -21.12
N PRO A 50 -5.15 -1.02 -21.61
CA PRO A 50 -3.98 -0.51 -20.89
C PRO A 50 -4.41 0.15 -19.60
N VAL A 51 -3.51 0.15 -18.61
CA VAL A 51 -3.70 0.85 -17.35
C VAL A 51 -3.60 2.37 -17.58
N ASP A 52 -4.51 3.13 -17.00
CA ASP A 52 -4.53 4.59 -17.12
C ASP A 52 -3.20 5.22 -16.69
N ARG A 53 -2.67 6.13 -17.53
CA ARG A 53 -1.39 6.82 -17.32
C ARG A 53 -1.54 7.98 -16.33
N VAL A 54 -2.05 7.68 -15.13
CA VAL A 54 -2.27 8.63 -14.06
C VAL A 54 -1.62 8.15 -12.78
N ILE A 55 -1.09 9.07 -11.98
CA ILE A 55 -0.64 8.82 -10.61
C ILE A 55 -1.50 9.68 -9.68
N TYR A 56 -2.21 9.04 -8.79
CA TYR A 56 -2.99 9.68 -7.74
C TYR A 56 -2.11 9.95 -6.52
N CYS A 57 -2.27 11.13 -5.93
CA CYS A 57 -1.68 11.55 -4.67
C CYS A 57 -2.80 12.11 -3.80
N PHE A 58 -2.79 11.81 -2.51
CA PHE A 58 -3.85 12.25 -1.61
C PHE A 58 -3.33 13.31 -0.63
N TRP A 59 -4.09 14.39 -0.49
CA TRP A 59 -3.97 15.36 0.59
C TRP A 59 -5.33 15.46 1.27
N THR A 60 -5.50 14.78 2.39
CA THR A 60 -6.80 14.43 2.97
C THR A 60 -7.33 15.45 3.98
N ASP A 61 -6.57 16.50 4.25
CA ASP A 61 -6.94 17.60 5.13
C ASP A 61 -7.02 18.94 4.38
N ASP A 62 -7.67 19.92 5.01
CA ASP A 62 -7.77 21.29 4.48
C ASP A 62 -6.57 22.18 4.84
N ASN A 63 -5.61 21.65 5.61
CA ASN A 63 -4.41 22.38 5.98
C ASN A 63 -3.47 22.61 4.77
N PRO A 64 -2.75 23.72 4.70
CA PRO A 64 -1.83 23.98 3.62
C PRO A 64 -0.65 23.00 3.64
N MET A 65 -0.23 22.55 2.46
CA MET A 65 1.00 21.77 2.31
C MET A 65 2.22 22.57 2.75
N SER A 66 3.17 21.90 3.44
CA SER A 66 4.50 22.45 3.67
C SER A 66 5.23 22.75 2.37
N GLU A 67 6.20 23.67 2.39
CA GLU A 67 7.01 23.97 1.20
C GLU A 67 7.75 22.74 0.66
N ASN A 68 8.19 21.84 1.53
CA ASN A 68 8.79 20.59 1.11
C ASN A 68 7.81 19.69 0.34
N ARG A 69 6.54 19.60 0.81
CA ARG A 69 5.49 18.85 0.09
C ARG A 69 5.18 19.45 -1.28
N LYS A 70 5.13 20.79 -1.37
CA LYS A 70 4.93 21.50 -2.65
C LYS A 70 6.08 21.21 -3.62
N LYS A 71 7.34 21.24 -3.15
CA LYS A 71 8.52 20.87 -3.95
C LYS A 71 8.46 19.41 -4.41
N CYS A 72 8.06 18.49 -3.53
CA CYS A 72 7.87 17.09 -3.89
C CYS A 72 6.81 16.92 -4.98
N LEU A 73 5.64 17.54 -4.83
CA LEU A 73 4.56 17.49 -5.82
C LEU A 73 5.02 18.05 -7.19
N LYS A 74 5.76 19.17 -7.18
CA LYS A 74 6.37 19.75 -8.38
C LYS A 74 7.33 18.74 -9.05
N SER A 75 8.22 18.10 -8.28
CA SER A 75 9.15 17.10 -8.82
C SER A 75 8.43 15.91 -9.45
N MET A 76 7.29 15.47 -8.87
CA MET A 76 6.48 14.41 -9.45
C MET A 76 5.89 14.84 -10.80
N THR A 77 5.36 16.06 -10.89
CA THR A 77 4.78 16.60 -12.13
C THR A 77 5.83 16.71 -13.23
N GLU A 78 7.05 17.12 -12.89
CA GLU A 78 8.15 17.31 -13.84
C GLU A 78 8.79 15.98 -14.29
N ASN A 79 8.94 15.00 -13.38
CA ASN A 79 9.77 13.83 -13.62
C ASN A 79 9.01 12.54 -13.95
N CYS A 80 7.78 12.35 -13.45
CA CYS A 80 7.07 11.08 -13.64
C CYS A 80 6.69 10.80 -15.09
N GLY A 81 6.50 11.85 -15.91
CA GLY A 81 6.20 11.73 -17.34
C GLY A 81 4.83 11.15 -17.65
N VAL A 82 3.92 11.17 -16.69
CA VAL A 82 2.49 10.82 -16.75
C VAL A 82 1.70 11.82 -15.93
N THR A 83 0.39 11.86 -16.09
CA THR A 83 -0.48 12.81 -15.37
C THR A 83 -0.41 12.57 -13.86
N ILE A 84 -0.18 13.63 -13.07
CA ILE A 84 -0.30 13.62 -11.62
C ILE A 84 -1.64 14.24 -11.25
N LYS A 85 -2.45 13.50 -10.48
CA LYS A 85 -3.71 13.98 -9.93
C LYS A 85 -3.60 14.10 -8.41
N LEU A 86 -3.56 15.33 -7.92
CA LEU A 86 -3.70 15.61 -6.50
C LEU A 86 -5.18 15.56 -6.14
N ILE A 87 -5.54 14.65 -5.23
CA ILE A 87 -6.91 14.49 -4.73
C ILE A 87 -6.97 15.07 -3.34
N THR A 88 -7.75 16.12 -3.19
CA THR A 88 -8.01 16.83 -1.92
C THR A 88 -9.45 16.57 -1.47
N PRO A 89 -9.87 17.03 -0.28
CA PRO A 89 -11.28 16.94 0.15
C PRO A 89 -12.27 17.56 -0.84
N LYS A 90 -11.82 18.51 -1.65
CA LYS A 90 -12.64 19.15 -2.68
C LYS A 90 -12.85 18.26 -3.91
N GLU A 91 -11.82 17.56 -4.34
CA GLU A 91 -11.85 16.74 -5.56
C GLU A 91 -12.41 15.33 -5.31
N PHE A 92 -12.09 14.68 -4.16
CA PHE A 92 -12.42 13.28 -4.01
C PHE A 92 -13.91 12.94 -4.11
N PRO A 93 -14.90 13.80 -3.73
CA PRO A 93 -16.31 13.48 -3.90
C PRO A 93 -16.69 13.09 -5.35
N SER A 94 -16.03 13.70 -6.34
CA SER A 94 -16.27 13.37 -7.76
C SER A 94 -15.73 11.99 -8.19
N TYR A 95 -14.98 11.33 -7.34
CA TYR A 95 -14.45 9.98 -7.53
C TYR A 95 -15.20 8.92 -6.73
N ILE A 96 -16.19 9.28 -5.94
CA ILE A 96 -17.01 8.31 -5.23
C ILE A 96 -17.98 7.69 -6.23
N ILE A 97 -17.99 6.36 -6.30
CA ILE A 97 -18.90 5.59 -7.16
C ILE A 97 -20.18 5.34 -6.35
N ASP A 98 -21.34 5.63 -6.92
CA ASP A 98 -22.64 5.56 -6.24
C ASP A 98 -22.89 4.19 -5.60
N ASP A 99 -22.58 3.11 -6.31
CA ASP A 99 -22.71 1.73 -5.84
C ASP A 99 -21.66 1.33 -4.79
N TYR A 100 -20.61 2.14 -4.61
CA TYR A 100 -19.49 1.90 -3.69
C TYR A 100 -19.16 3.16 -2.89
N PRO A 101 -20.07 3.61 -2.02
CA PRO A 101 -19.81 4.76 -1.17
C PRO A 101 -18.63 4.48 -0.23
N LEU A 102 -18.00 5.55 0.27
CA LEU A 102 -16.96 5.39 1.28
C LEU A 102 -17.54 4.74 2.54
N HIS A 103 -16.71 3.94 3.21
CA HIS A 103 -17.11 3.33 4.48
C HIS A 103 -17.51 4.41 5.51
N PRO A 104 -18.59 4.24 6.28
CA PRO A 104 -19.06 5.25 7.24
C PRO A 104 -18.01 5.66 8.29
N ALA A 105 -17.05 4.76 8.59
CA ALA A 105 -15.93 5.07 9.49
C ALA A 105 -14.92 6.06 8.91
N TYR A 106 -14.91 6.30 7.58
CA TYR A 106 -13.92 7.16 6.91
C TYR A 106 -13.82 8.56 7.52
N GLN A 107 -14.95 9.15 7.88
CA GLN A 107 -14.98 10.50 8.46
C GLN A 107 -14.24 10.61 9.80
N TYR A 108 -14.10 9.53 10.54
CA TYR A 108 -13.47 9.46 11.87
C TYR A 108 -11.98 9.10 11.81
N LEU A 109 -11.46 8.75 10.63
CA LEU A 109 -10.08 8.35 10.43
C LEU A 109 -9.12 9.54 10.54
N SER A 110 -7.90 9.28 11.00
CA SER A 110 -6.79 10.24 10.87
C SER A 110 -6.46 10.50 9.39
N SER A 111 -5.84 11.63 9.09
CA SER A 111 -5.47 11.99 7.70
C SER A 111 -4.64 10.92 7.02
N VAL A 112 -3.72 10.30 7.75
CA VAL A 112 -2.91 9.19 7.24
C VAL A 112 -3.79 7.98 6.92
N HIS A 113 -4.70 7.58 7.81
CA HIS A 113 -5.59 6.45 7.57
C HIS A 113 -6.66 6.75 6.51
N LYS A 114 -7.10 8.02 6.37
CA LYS A 114 -7.91 8.45 5.22
C LYS A 114 -7.18 8.21 3.90
N ALA A 115 -5.89 8.60 3.84
CA ALA A 115 -5.06 8.33 2.67
C ALA A 115 -4.86 6.81 2.45
N ASP A 116 -4.71 6.02 3.51
CA ASP A 116 -4.58 4.56 3.44
C ASP A 116 -5.86 3.91 2.88
N TYR A 117 -7.04 4.40 3.28
CA TYR A 117 -8.31 3.95 2.73
C TYR A 117 -8.46 4.36 1.25
N LEU A 118 -8.21 5.63 0.92
CA LEU A 118 -8.36 6.15 -0.45
C LEU A 118 -7.42 5.44 -1.43
N ARG A 119 -6.18 5.13 -1.06
CA ARG A 119 -5.28 4.39 -1.96
C ARG A 119 -5.80 2.99 -2.27
N CYS A 120 -6.44 2.32 -1.30
CA CYS A 120 -7.11 1.05 -1.53
C CYS A 120 -8.31 1.21 -2.47
N TYR A 121 -9.19 2.15 -2.19
CA TYR A 121 -10.37 2.48 -2.98
C TYR A 121 -10.01 2.78 -4.44
N PHE A 122 -9.06 3.71 -4.64
CA PHE A 122 -8.65 4.13 -5.99
C PHE A 122 -7.96 2.99 -6.77
N MET A 123 -7.10 2.22 -6.13
CA MET A 123 -6.44 1.10 -6.81
C MET A 123 -7.41 -0.02 -7.17
N HIS A 124 -8.47 -0.23 -6.37
CA HIS A 124 -9.52 -1.20 -6.69
C HIS A 124 -10.40 -0.74 -7.84
N HIS A 125 -10.95 0.48 -7.75
CA HIS A 125 -11.96 0.93 -8.70
C HIS A 125 -11.38 1.54 -9.99
N TYR A 126 -10.28 2.28 -9.88
CA TYR A 126 -9.71 3.03 -11.01
C TYR A 126 -8.39 2.43 -11.53
N GLY A 127 -7.63 1.75 -10.68
CA GLY A 127 -6.28 1.36 -11.05
C GLY A 127 -5.37 2.58 -11.23
N GLY A 128 -4.41 2.49 -12.16
CA GLY A 128 -3.42 3.55 -12.35
C GLY A 128 -2.30 3.49 -11.32
N GLY A 129 -1.61 4.59 -11.13
CA GLY A 129 -0.54 4.74 -10.15
C GLY A 129 -1.02 5.42 -8.87
N TYR A 130 -0.37 5.07 -7.76
CA TYR A 130 -0.38 5.82 -6.51
C TYR A 130 1.03 6.20 -6.12
N CYS A 131 1.22 7.37 -5.59
CA CYS A 131 2.46 7.77 -4.94
C CYS A 131 2.18 8.70 -3.75
N ASP A 132 2.84 8.46 -2.62
CA ASP A 132 2.95 9.48 -1.57
C ASP A 132 3.55 10.76 -2.17
N ILE A 133 3.14 11.94 -1.66
CA ILE A 133 3.75 13.21 -2.09
C ILE A 133 5.18 13.28 -1.56
N LYS A 134 6.10 12.70 -2.33
CA LYS A 134 7.53 12.61 -2.08
C LYS A 134 8.29 12.93 -3.35
N GLU A 135 9.56 13.31 -3.23
CA GLU A 135 10.39 13.64 -4.37
C GLU A 135 10.54 12.44 -5.32
N MET A 136 10.34 12.70 -6.61
CA MET A 136 10.51 11.75 -7.69
C MET A 136 11.54 12.26 -8.69
N THR A 137 12.48 11.39 -9.08
CA THR A 137 13.58 11.73 -10.00
C THR A 137 13.51 10.94 -11.32
N HIS A 138 12.53 10.03 -11.47
CA HIS A 138 12.48 9.14 -12.61
C HIS A 138 11.09 9.05 -13.22
N SER A 139 11.04 8.87 -14.54
CA SER A 139 9.80 8.64 -15.28
C SER A 139 9.21 7.24 -15.00
N TRP A 140 7.89 7.18 -14.85
CA TRP A 140 7.10 5.97 -14.66
C TRP A 140 6.64 5.32 -15.97
N LYS A 141 6.85 5.96 -17.13
CA LYS A 141 6.41 5.44 -18.44
C LYS A 141 6.82 3.99 -18.68
N LYS A 142 8.07 3.63 -18.36
CA LYS A 142 8.55 2.24 -18.51
C LYS A 142 7.85 1.26 -17.57
N ALA A 143 7.48 1.69 -16.36
CA ALA A 143 6.74 0.85 -15.42
C ALA A 143 5.31 0.62 -15.89
N PHE A 144 4.64 1.65 -16.39
CA PHE A 144 3.33 1.51 -17.02
C PHE A 144 3.37 0.58 -18.26
N ASN A 145 4.35 0.73 -19.16
CA ASN A 145 4.50 -0.18 -20.29
C ASN A 145 4.74 -1.63 -19.85
N LYS A 146 5.48 -1.81 -18.74
CA LYS A 146 5.76 -3.14 -18.19
C LYS A 146 4.52 -3.80 -17.60
N ILE A 147 3.60 -3.08 -16.96
CA ILE A 147 2.35 -3.68 -16.48
C ILE A 147 1.49 -4.10 -17.65
N ASP A 148 1.31 -3.25 -18.68
CA ASP A 148 0.47 -3.55 -19.83
C ASP A 148 0.96 -4.76 -20.61
N SER A 149 2.28 -4.91 -20.79
CA SER A 149 2.89 -6.03 -21.50
C SER A 149 2.97 -7.32 -20.68
N SER A 150 2.46 -7.35 -19.44
CA SER A 150 2.62 -8.49 -18.52
C SER A 150 1.29 -8.99 -17.95
N ASN A 151 1.33 -10.16 -17.31
CA ASN A 151 0.20 -10.71 -16.54
C ASN A 151 0.25 -10.29 -15.06
N SER A 152 0.99 -9.22 -14.72
CA SER A 152 1.09 -8.77 -13.33
C SER A 152 -0.19 -8.08 -12.90
N LEU A 153 -0.57 -8.28 -11.63
CA LEU A 153 -1.65 -7.57 -10.96
C LEU A 153 -1.26 -6.11 -10.72
N PHE A 154 0.01 -5.93 -10.30
CA PHE A 154 0.58 -4.61 -10.09
C PHE A 154 2.10 -4.59 -10.23
N ILE A 155 2.64 -3.37 -10.30
CA ILE A 155 4.07 -3.08 -10.22
C ILE A 155 4.32 -2.18 -9.01
N GLY A 156 5.21 -2.60 -8.11
CA GLY A 156 5.69 -1.80 -6.98
C GLY A 156 7.21 -1.62 -7.01
N TYR A 157 7.77 -0.93 -6.04
CA TYR A 157 9.19 -1.05 -5.71
C TYR A 157 9.35 -2.07 -4.57
N ARG A 158 10.50 -2.73 -4.48
CA ARG A 158 10.74 -3.69 -3.38
C ARG A 158 10.91 -2.97 -2.06
N GLU A 159 10.40 -3.57 -0.98
CA GLU A 159 10.76 -3.10 0.35
C GLU A 159 12.28 -3.03 0.53
N ILE A 160 12.73 -2.02 1.27
CA ILE A 160 14.17 -1.73 1.45
C ILE A 160 14.83 -2.59 2.52
N GLY A 161 14.03 -3.26 3.36
CA GLY A 161 14.53 -4.14 4.40
C GLY A 161 13.41 -4.80 5.19
N TRP A 162 13.77 -5.78 6.02
CA TRP A 162 12.83 -6.46 6.91
C TRP A 162 12.05 -5.51 7.83
N TYR A 163 12.64 -4.36 8.15
CA TYR A 163 12.05 -3.34 9.03
C TYR A 163 10.94 -2.52 8.35
N GLY A 164 10.86 -2.55 7.02
CA GLY A 164 9.74 -1.97 6.27
C GLY A 164 8.54 -2.91 6.18
N ALA A 165 8.74 -4.21 6.47
CA ALA A 165 7.64 -5.17 6.48
C ALA A 165 6.69 -4.92 7.67
N ALA A 166 5.39 -4.84 7.40
CA ALA A 166 4.35 -4.64 8.41
C ALA A 166 3.99 -5.97 9.09
N PHE A 167 4.87 -6.47 9.95
CA PHE A 167 4.66 -7.71 10.71
C PHE A 167 4.19 -7.48 12.15
N GLN A 168 4.29 -6.25 12.66
CA GLN A 168 3.74 -5.87 13.95
C GLN A 168 2.19 -5.93 13.87
N ASN A 169 1.55 -6.24 14.98
CA ASN A 169 0.09 -6.37 15.06
C ASN A 169 -0.51 -7.47 14.14
N ILE A 170 0.30 -8.43 13.72
CA ILE A 170 -0.14 -9.64 13.03
C ILE A 170 -0.26 -10.77 14.07
N ASN A 171 -1.48 -11.25 14.32
CA ASN A 171 -1.75 -12.30 15.31
C ASN A 171 -1.19 -13.67 14.88
N ASP A 172 -1.17 -13.96 13.58
CA ASP A 172 -0.60 -15.19 13.05
C ASP A 172 0.93 -15.14 13.06
N GLN A 173 1.55 -15.86 13.98
CA GLN A 173 3.00 -15.88 14.17
C GLN A 173 3.77 -16.41 12.95
N SER A 174 3.18 -17.35 12.21
CA SER A 174 3.78 -17.88 10.98
C SER A 174 3.81 -16.82 9.89
N LEU A 175 2.72 -16.05 9.76
CA LEU A 175 2.64 -14.94 8.82
C LEU A 175 3.61 -13.81 9.19
N ALA A 176 3.63 -13.39 10.45
CA ALA A 176 4.55 -12.35 10.94
C ALA A 176 6.01 -12.73 10.67
N TYR A 177 6.37 -14.00 10.93
CA TYR A 177 7.70 -14.54 10.65
C TYR A 177 8.03 -14.53 9.15
N ASP A 178 7.09 -14.96 8.29
CA ASP A 178 7.31 -15.03 6.85
C ASP A 178 7.40 -13.63 6.22
N LEU A 179 6.60 -12.66 6.67
CA LEU A 179 6.70 -11.25 6.27
C LEU A 179 8.10 -10.70 6.56
N LYS A 180 8.60 -10.93 7.77
CA LYS A 180 9.95 -10.50 8.17
C LYS A 180 11.05 -11.22 7.38
N THR A 181 10.87 -12.49 7.09
CA THR A 181 11.87 -13.31 6.40
C THR A 181 11.93 -13.01 4.91
N TYR A 182 10.78 -12.92 4.28
CA TYR A 182 10.63 -12.76 2.82
C TYR A 182 10.33 -11.31 2.40
N TRP A 183 10.83 -10.33 3.16
CA TRP A 183 10.62 -8.90 2.91
C TRP A 183 10.90 -8.48 1.46
N ARG A 184 11.80 -9.16 0.74
CA ARG A 184 12.11 -8.91 -0.66
C ARG A 184 10.99 -9.26 -1.64
N LEU A 185 9.98 -9.99 -1.21
CA LEU A 185 8.76 -10.27 -1.98
C LEU A 185 7.68 -9.20 -1.76
N LEU A 186 7.89 -8.30 -0.79
CA LEU A 186 6.95 -7.25 -0.46
C LEU A 186 7.21 -6.01 -1.31
N ALA A 187 6.14 -5.34 -1.69
CA ALA A 187 6.21 -4.01 -2.29
C ALA A 187 6.07 -2.94 -1.22
N GLY A 188 6.84 -1.87 -1.33
CA GLY A 188 6.70 -0.73 -0.43
C GLY A 188 5.38 0.01 -0.63
N ASN A 189 4.83 0.51 0.47
CA ASN A 189 3.48 1.11 0.50
C ASN A 189 3.39 2.52 -0.11
N CYS A 190 4.53 3.13 -0.47
CA CYS A 190 4.55 4.55 -0.88
C CYS A 190 4.32 4.78 -2.37
N ALA A 191 4.45 3.74 -3.23
CA ALA A 191 4.31 3.91 -4.68
C ALA A 191 4.08 2.57 -5.40
N TYR A 192 3.09 2.53 -6.28
CA TYR A 192 2.77 1.36 -7.10
C TYR A 192 1.88 1.74 -8.30
N ILE A 193 1.71 0.80 -9.23
CA ILE A 193 0.79 0.88 -10.37
C ILE A 193 -0.06 -0.37 -10.35
N PHE A 194 -1.37 -0.25 -10.29
CA PHE A 194 -2.33 -1.36 -10.25
C PHE A 194 -3.19 -1.44 -11.52
N ARG A 195 -3.58 -2.65 -11.87
CA ARG A 195 -4.79 -2.88 -12.65
C ARG A 195 -6.00 -2.79 -11.72
N PRO A 196 -7.11 -2.17 -12.14
CA PRO A 196 -8.33 -2.16 -11.34
C PRO A 196 -8.96 -3.56 -11.27
N HIS A 197 -9.83 -3.78 -10.30
CA HIS A 197 -10.65 -4.99 -10.14
C HIS A 197 -9.86 -6.31 -10.24
N THR A 198 -8.68 -6.34 -9.62
CA THR A 198 -7.88 -7.55 -9.52
C THR A 198 -8.23 -8.33 -8.25
N PRO A 199 -7.99 -9.66 -8.19
CA PRO A 199 -8.18 -10.41 -6.95
C PRO A 199 -7.40 -9.84 -5.76
N PHE A 200 -6.23 -9.24 -6.00
CA PHE A 200 -5.45 -8.55 -4.98
C PHE A 200 -6.20 -7.33 -4.42
N THR A 201 -6.68 -6.45 -5.32
CA THR A 201 -7.35 -5.21 -4.90
C THR A 201 -8.71 -5.48 -4.29
N GLU A 202 -9.41 -6.51 -4.74
CA GLU A 202 -10.67 -6.96 -4.16
C GLU A 202 -10.49 -7.48 -2.74
N GLU A 203 -9.54 -8.38 -2.50
CA GLU A 203 -9.24 -8.85 -1.14
C GLU A 203 -8.75 -7.71 -0.23
N TRP A 204 -7.95 -6.79 -0.77
CA TRP A 204 -7.50 -5.63 -0.01
C TRP A 204 -8.68 -4.74 0.39
N PHE A 205 -9.56 -4.41 -0.55
CA PHE A 205 -10.73 -3.56 -0.30
C PHE A 205 -11.71 -4.21 0.69
N ASN A 206 -12.02 -5.50 0.51
CA ASN A 206 -12.91 -6.24 1.40
C ASN A 206 -12.35 -6.33 2.83
N GLU A 207 -11.05 -6.62 2.98
CA GLU A 207 -10.44 -6.72 4.31
C GLU A 207 -10.31 -5.35 5.00
N VAL A 208 -10.04 -4.26 4.26
CA VAL A 208 -10.06 -2.90 4.82
C VAL A 208 -11.45 -2.57 5.38
N ASN A 209 -12.52 -2.78 4.60
CA ASN A 209 -13.89 -2.49 5.03
C ASN A 209 -14.28 -3.35 6.23
N LYS A 210 -13.98 -4.65 6.22
CA LYS A 210 -14.21 -5.54 7.35
C LYS A 210 -13.51 -5.09 8.64
N ARG A 211 -12.28 -4.59 8.53
CA ARG A 211 -11.55 -4.04 9.68
C ARG A 211 -12.18 -2.74 10.16
N LEU A 212 -12.63 -1.90 9.26
CA LEU A 212 -13.33 -0.67 9.62
C LEU A 212 -14.69 -0.95 10.27
N ASP A 213 -15.45 -1.95 9.82
CA ASP A 213 -16.66 -2.40 10.49
C ASP A 213 -16.41 -2.72 11.97
N ALA A 214 -15.35 -3.48 12.26
CA ALA A 214 -14.99 -3.88 13.61
C ALA A 214 -14.58 -2.69 14.50
N PHE A 215 -13.95 -1.67 13.93
CA PHE A 215 -13.50 -0.47 14.65
C PHE A 215 -14.51 0.68 14.64
N TYR A 216 -15.58 0.60 13.86
CA TYR A 216 -16.51 1.71 13.67
C TYR A 216 -17.14 2.21 14.98
N PRO A 217 -17.62 1.35 15.90
CA PRO A 217 -18.13 1.83 17.19
C PRO A 217 -17.10 2.64 17.98
N LEU A 218 -15.87 2.13 18.10
CA LEU A 218 -14.78 2.79 18.81
C LEU A 218 -14.33 4.09 18.13
N LEU A 219 -14.33 4.13 16.80
CA LEU A 219 -13.99 5.34 16.05
C LEU A 219 -15.02 6.46 16.25
N LYS A 220 -16.30 6.15 16.44
CA LYS A 220 -17.31 7.15 16.79
C LYS A 220 -17.10 7.74 18.17
N GLU A 221 -16.62 6.94 19.11
CA GLU A 221 -16.33 7.38 20.48
C GLU A 221 -15.00 8.12 20.56
N HIS A 222 -14.02 7.68 19.78
CA HIS A 222 -12.64 8.18 19.77
C HIS A 222 -12.17 8.48 18.33
N PRO A 223 -12.75 9.51 17.68
CA PRO A 223 -12.31 9.94 16.35
C PRO A 223 -10.89 10.50 16.41
N ALA A 224 -10.18 10.46 15.30
CA ALA A 224 -8.86 11.07 15.22
C ALA A 224 -8.94 12.59 15.42
N THR A 225 -8.07 13.13 16.27
CA THR A 225 -7.91 14.56 16.54
C THR A 225 -6.57 15.11 16.03
N ASP A 226 -5.64 14.22 15.67
CA ASP A 226 -4.38 14.58 15.01
C ASP A 226 -4.22 13.86 13.66
N PRO A 227 -3.44 14.43 12.71
CA PRO A 227 -3.27 13.87 11.38
C PRO A 227 -2.67 12.45 11.34
N PHE A 228 -2.01 12.02 12.40
CA PHE A 228 -1.26 10.75 12.46
C PHE A 228 -1.98 9.66 13.28
N GLY A 229 -3.08 10.01 13.99
CA GLY A 229 -3.75 9.08 14.91
C GLY A 229 -2.83 8.60 16.04
N LYS A 230 -2.07 9.52 16.64
CA LYS A 230 -1.12 9.21 17.73
C LYS A 230 -1.67 9.51 19.11
N GLU A 231 -2.84 10.07 19.19
CA GLU A 231 -3.54 10.29 20.45
C GLU A 231 -3.84 8.97 21.17
N ASN A 232 -3.82 8.99 22.50
CA ASN A 232 -3.88 7.78 23.32
C ASN A 232 -5.14 6.92 23.14
N ASN A 233 -6.25 7.53 22.70
CA ASN A 233 -7.54 6.86 22.59
C ASN A 233 -7.93 6.48 21.15
N TYR A 234 -7.15 6.88 20.15
CA TYR A 234 -7.43 6.52 18.76
C TYR A 234 -7.22 5.01 18.54
N PRO A 235 -8.26 4.28 18.07
CA PRO A 235 -8.26 2.83 18.19
C PRO A 235 -7.46 2.08 17.11
N ILE A 236 -7.17 2.70 15.95
CA ILE A 236 -6.54 1.98 14.82
C ILE A 236 -5.02 2.04 14.91
N PRO A 237 -4.31 0.89 15.01
CA PRO A 237 -2.85 0.86 14.94
C PRO A 237 -2.32 1.32 13.59
N TRP A 238 -1.16 1.97 13.58
CA TRP A 238 -0.52 2.65 12.45
C TRP A 238 -0.55 1.91 11.09
N ALA A 239 -0.29 0.63 11.06
CA ALA A 239 -0.22 -0.14 9.81
C ALA A 239 -1.48 -1.00 9.56
N TYR A 240 -2.49 -0.92 10.43
CA TYR A 240 -3.52 -1.94 10.54
C TYR A 240 -4.42 -2.04 9.31
N ILE A 241 -4.83 -0.91 8.71
CA ILE A 241 -5.69 -0.89 7.51
C ILE A 241 -4.89 -0.77 6.20
N LEU A 242 -3.55 -0.75 6.25
CA LEU A 242 -2.69 -0.75 5.08
C LEU A 242 -1.69 -1.91 5.12
N GLY A 243 -0.54 -1.72 5.74
CA GLY A 243 0.60 -2.66 5.65
C GLY A 243 0.27 -4.05 6.19
N ASN A 244 -0.58 -4.17 7.23
CA ASN A 244 -1.03 -5.44 7.78
C ASN A 244 -2.06 -6.19 6.91
N ILE A 245 -2.46 -5.60 5.77
CA ILE A 245 -3.26 -6.26 4.72
C ILE A 245 -2.41 -6.42 3.46
N PHE A 246 -1.82 -5.33 3.00
CA PHE A 246 -1.09 -5.24 1.74
C PHE A 246 0.12 -6.19 1.68
N HIS A 247 0.95 -6.23 2.71
CA HIS A 247 2.12 -7.11 2.74
C HIS A 247 1.78 -8.61 2.78
N PRO A 248 0.81 -9.09 3.59
CA PRO A 248 0.27 -10.44 3.46
C PRO A 248 -0.20 -10.80 2.05
N LEU A 249 -0.92 -9.88 1.39
CA LEU A 249 -1.35 -10.08 -0.01
C LEU A 249 -0.16 -10.10 -0.96
N CYS A 250 0.91 -9.33 -0.71
CA CYS A 250 2.15 -9.43 -1.48
C CYS A 250 2.76 -10.84 -1.41
N LEU A 251 2.74 -11.50 -0.24
CA LEU A 251 3.18 -12.88 -0.12
C LEU A 251 2.26 -13.83 -0.89
N LYS A 252 0.93 -13.69 -0.74
CA LYS A 252 -0.06 -14.52 -1.44
C LYS A 252 0.14 -14.46 -2.95
N TYR A 253 0.22 -13.25 -3.50
CA TYR A 253 0.29 -12.99 -4.93
C TYR A 253 1.73 -12.77 -5.47
N ASN A 254 2.77 -13.19 -4.75
CA ASN A 254 4.17 -12.86 -5.07
C ASN A 254 4.59 -13.17 -6.51
N LYS A 255 4.02 -14.21 -7.13
CA LYS A 255 4.28 -14.59 -8.53
C LYS A 255 3.66 -13.64 -9.56
N ASN A 256 2.65 -12.88 -9.16
CA ASN A 256 1.90 -11.96 -10.00
C ASN A 256 2.29 -10.50 -9.79
N ILE A 257 3.36 -10.25 -9.03
CA ILE A 257 3.89 -8.91 -8.76
C ILE A 257 5.19 -8.70 -9.52
N LYS A 258 5.33 -7.56 -10.17
CA LYS A 258 6.62 -7.13 -10.73
C LYS A 258 7.14 -5.90 -9.98
N PHE A 259 8.45 -5.74 -10.04
CA PHE A 259 9.12 -4.64 -9.35
C PHE A 259 9.84 -3.73 -10.33
N CYS A 260 9.81 -2.43 -10.01
CA CYS A 260 10.53 -1.37 -10.72
C CYS A 260 11.13 -0.38 -9.71
N LYS A 261 12.45 -0.37 -9.58
CA LYS A 261 13.14 0.53 -8.64
C LYS A 261 12.88 2.01 -8.96
N LYS A 262 12.64 2.35 -10.23
CA LYS A 262 12.47 3.73 -10.68
C LYS A 262 11.19 4.41 -10.19
N ILE A 263 10.22 3.65 -9.68
CA ILE A 263 9.01 4.24 -9.08
C ILE A 263 9.13 4.44 -7.56
N MET A 264 10.27 4.08 -6.97
CA MET A 264 10.54 4.32 -5.55
C MET A 264 10.81 5.81 -5.33
N PRO A 265 10.02 6.50 -4.47
CA PRO A 265 10.26 7.90 -4.15
C PRO A 265 11.44 8.07 -3.19
N SER A 266 11.97 9.27 -3.11
CA SER A 266 12.91 9.67 -2.05
C SER A 266 12.22 9.67 -0.69
N PHE A 267 12.93 9.25 0.34
CA PHE A 267 12.46 9.30 1.74
C PHE A 267 13.08 10.47 2.51
N GLU A 268 13.76 11.37 1.82
CA GLU A 268 14.44 12.52 2.39
C GLU A 268 13.61 13.79 2.20
N ASN A 269 13.70 14.73 3.12
CA ASN A 269 13.21 16.12 3.02
C ASN A 269 11.75 16.31 2.54
N TYR A 270 10.84 15.36 2.83
CA TYR A 270 9.45 15.45 2.37
C TYR A 270 8.46 15.99 3.43
N ARG A 271 8.89 16.23 4.67
CA ARG A 271 8.07 16.77 5.77
C ARG A 271 8.33 18.24 5.98
#